data_2744359d905b8c3e527c509ab929954a
#
_entry.id   2744359d905b8c3e527c509ab929954a
#
_cell.length_a   1.000
_cell.length_b   1.000
_cell.length_c   1.000
_cell.angle_alpha   90.00
_cell.angle_beta   90.00
_cell.angle_gamma   90.00
#
_symmetry.space_group_name_H-M   'P 1'
#
loop_
_entity.id
_entity.type
_entity.pdbx_description
1 polymer ?
#
loop_
_entity_poly.entity_id
_entity_poly.type
_entity_poly.pdbx_seq_one_letter_code
_entity_poly.pdbx_strand_id
1 'polypeptide(L)'
;MAPPDLVVPPVPWPVRSTHPPRLLFLYGSLRKRSYSRLLAEEAARIIEGLGAEVRFFDPHELPVYGSVPDTHPKVVELRELSLWSEGQVWSSPEQHGTITGVMKNQIDWIPLSIGAIRPTQGRTLAVMQVCGGSQSFNAVNALRILGRWMRMFTIPNQSSVAKAYDEFEQDGRMKDSSYRDRVVDVMEELYKITLLMRDHVDYLTDRYSERRERDEKAARDAANPKNRIGKEGL
;
A
#
# COMPACT_ATOMS: atom_id res chain seq x y z
N MET A 1 -21.24 16.52 -26.39
CA MET A 1 -20.41 15.62 -27.20
C MET A 1 -19.05 15.53 -26.54
N ALA A 2 -18.53 14.33 -26.19
CA ALA A 2 -17.20 14.18 -25.60
C ALA A 2 -16.14 14.64 -26.63
N PRO A 3 -15.00 15.22 -26.20
CA PRO A 3 -13.90 15.53 -27.10
C PRO A 3 -13.51 14.28 -27.91
N PRO A 4 -13.19 14.43 -29.22
CA PRO A 4 -12.91 13.28 -30.09
C PRO A 4 -11.65 12.50 -29.70
N ASP A 5 -10.79 13.06 -28.87
CA ASP A 5 -9.55 12.49 -28.33
C ASP A 5 -9.75 11.76 -26.99
N LEU A 6 -10.96 11.82 -26.40
CA LEU A 6 -11.27 11.15 -25.14
C LEU A 6 -11.66 9.67 -25.38
N VAL A 7 -10.68 8.87 -25.71
CA VAL A 7 -10.87 7.41 -25.87
C VAL A 7 -10.45 6.70 -24.59
N VAL A 8 -11.39 5.96 -24.00
CA VAL A 8 -11.10 5.03 -22.91
C VAL A 8 -10.66 3.70 -23.54
N PRO A 9 -9.44 3.22 -23.27
CA PRO A 9 -9.02 1.92 -23.78
C PRO A 9 -9.97 0.80 -23.30
N PRO A 10 -10.20 -0.23 -24.12
CA PRO A 10 -11.00 -1.37 -23.69
C PRO A 10 -10.32 -2.09 -22.51
N VAL A 11 -11.12 -2.65 -21.61
CA VAL A 11 -10.59 -3.46 -20.50
C VAL A 11 -9.87 -4.68 -21.08
N PRO A 12 -8.57 -4.86 -20.80
CA PRO A 12 -7.84 -6.03 -21.26
C PRO A 12 -8.28 -7.30 -20.52
N TRP A 13 -8.04 -8.45 -21.11
CA TRP A 13 -8.12 -9.74 -20.42
C TRP A 13 -6.67 -10.20 -20.13
N PRO A 14 -6.12 -9.81 -18.97
CA PRO A 14 -4.73 -10.15 -18.66
C PRO A 14 -4.58 -11.64 -18.38
N VAL A 15 -3.36 -12.13 -18.55
CA VAL A 15 -2.98 -13.45 -18.05
C VAL A 15 -3.02 -13.40 -16.52
N ARG A 16 -3.79 -14.31 -15.91
CA ARG A 16 -3.90 -14.35 -14.46
C ARG A 16 -2.60 -14.79 -13.80
N SER A 17 -2.20 -14.08 -12.79
CA SER A 17 -1.08 -14.46 -11.93
C SER A 17 -1.35 -15.81 -11.27
N THR A 18 -0.34 -16.71 -11.28
CA THR A 18 -0.42 -18.06 -10.71
C THR A 18 0.12 -18.15 -9.28
N HIS A 19 0.86 -17.14 -8.83
CA HIS A 19 1.38 -17.07 -7.46
C HIS A 19 0.31 -16.59 -6.47
N PRO A 20 0.44 -16.89 -5.16
CA PRO A 20 -0.38 -16.29 -4.11
C PRO A 20 -0.35 -14.75 -4.16
N PRO A 21 -1.45 -14.04 -3.79
CA PRO A 21 -1.40 -12.59 -3.66
C PRO A 21 -0.41 -12.18 -2.58
N ARG A 22 0.40 -11.16 -2.88
CA ARG A 22 1.54 -10.70 -2.06
C ARG A 22 1.17 -9.47 -1.26
N LEU A 23 1.23 -9.56 0.06
CA LEU A 23 0.79 -8.51 0.96
C LEU A 23 1.90 -8.06 1.91
N LEU A 24 2.15 -6.76 1.94
CA LEU A 24 3.07 -6.12 2.86
C LEU A 24 2.32 -5.57 4.07
N PHE A 25 2.78 -5.90 5.27
CA PHE A 25 2.24 -5.40 6.52
C PHE A 25 3.18 -4.38 7.17
N LEU A 26 2.63 -3.19 7.46
CA LEU A 26 3.29 -2.12 8.20
C LEU A 26 2.57 -1.89 9.53
N TYR A 27 3.33 -1.70 10.62
CA TYR A 27 2.78 -1.37 11.93
C TYR A 27 3.47 -0.15 12.57
N GLY A 28 2.71 0.64 13.31
CA GLY A 28 3.10 1.98 13.75
C GLY A 28 3.62 2.07 15.19
N SER A 29 4.35 1.07 15.72
CA SER A 29 4.85 1.13 17.10
C SER A 29 6.12 0.33 17.30
N LEU A 30 7.07 0.89 18.07
CA LEU A 30 8.31 0.25 18.47
C LEU A 30 8.25 -0.40 19.87
N ARG A 31 7.08 -0.40 20.50
CA ARG A 31 6.92 -1.01 21.83
C ARG A 31 7.05 -2.52 21.75
N LYS A 32 7.72 -3.15 22.74
CA LYS A 32 7.90 -4.60 22.82
C LYS A 32 6.57 -5.37 22.72
N ARG A 33 5.52 -4.93 23.45
CA ARG A 33 4.15 -5.40 23.30
C ARG A 33 3.33 -4.33 22.58
N SER A 34 3.39 -4.34 21.28
CA SER A 34 2.67 -3.38 20.42
C SER A 34 1.34 -3.96 19.99
N TYR A 35 0.22 -3.35 20.41
CA TYR A 35 -1.12 -3.82 20.00
C TYR A 35 -1.37 -3.59 18.50
N SER A 36 -0.79 -2.58 17.88
CA SER A 36 -0.88 -2.42 16.42
C SER A 36 -0.12 -3.51 15.66
N ARG A 37 1.01 -3.99 16.21
CA ARG A 37 1.71 -5.15 15.68
C ARG A 37 0.89 -6.43 15.88
N LEU A 38 0.34 -6.67 17.09
CA LEU A 38 -0.50 -7.84 17.37
C LEU A 38 -1.75 -7.87 16.48
N LEU A 39 -2.37 -6.69 16.21
CA LEU A 39 -3.48 -6.59 15.26
C LEU A 39 -3.04 -6.95 13.83
N ALA A 40 -1.89 -6.46 13.40
CA ALA A 40 -1.32 -6.82 12.10
C ALA A 40 -0.99 -8.32 12.01
N GLU A 41 -0.44 -8.92 13.07
CA GLU A 41 -0.14 -10.35 13.13
C GLU A 41 -1.42 -11.22 13.11
N GLU A 42 -2.51 -10.81 13.77
CA GLU A 42 -3.80 -11.52 13.67
C GLU A 42 -4.37 -11.42 12.24
N ALA A 43 -4.35 -10.23 11.65
CA ALA A 43 -4.77 -10.03 10.26
C ALA A 43 -3.93 -10.86 9.28
N ALA A 44 -2.62 -10.96 9.50
CA ALA A 44 -1.73 -11.79 8.68
C ALA A 44 -2.12 -13.27 8.75
N ARG A 45 -2.33 -13.81 9.96
CA ARG A 45 -2.78 -15.21 10.13
C ARG A 45 -4.08 -15.51 9.38
N ILE A 46 -5.02 -14.56 9.41
CA ILE A 46 -6.30 -14.69 8.70
C ILE A 46 -6.08 -14.75 7.20
N ILE A 47 -5.33 -13.79 6.65
CA ILE A 47 -5.18 -13.68 5.20
C ILE A 47 -4.24 -14.75 4.61
N GLU A 48 -3.26 -15.24 5.38
CA GLU A 48 -2.46 -16.42 5.05
C GLU A 48 -3.33 -17.68 4.99
N GLY A 49 -4.30 -17.81 5.91
CA GLY A 49 -5.31 -18.86 5.88
C GLY A 49 -6.19 -18.83 4.64
N LEU A 50 -6.35 -17.66 3.99
CA LEU A 50 -7.02 -17.50 2.71
C LEU A 50 -6.10 -17.80 1.51
N GLY A 51 -4.80 -17.99 1.74
CA GLY A 51 -3.82 -18.34 0.70
C GLY A 51 -2.95 -17.18 0.21
N ALA A 52 -2.83 -16.09 0.96
CA ALA A 52 -1.90 -15.00 0.63
C ALA A 52 -0.46 -15.28 1.10
N GLU A 53 0.52 -14.72 0.39
CA GLU A 53 1.90 -14.59 0.87
C GLU A 53 2.05 -13.26 1.61
N VAL A 54 2.49 -13.31 2.87
CA VAL A 54 2.61 -12.14 3.74
C VAL A 54 4.07 -11.85 4.07
N ARG A 55 4.44 -10.57 4.04
CA ARG A 55 5.71 -10.09 4.59
C ARG A 55 5.47 -8.88 5.48
N PHE A 56 6.23 -8.81 6.57
CA PHE A 56 6.26 -7.67 7.46
C PHE A 56 7.50 -6.83 7.22
N PHE A 57 7.35 -5.51 7.35
CA PHE A 57 8.49 -4.64 7.56
C PHE A 57 8.62 -4.33 9.05
N ASP A 58 9.80 -4.54 9.62
CA ASP A 58 10.11 -4.15 10.99
C ASP A 58 10.58 -2.69 11.02
N PRO A 59 9.83 -1.74 11.63
CA PRO A 59 10.20 -0.34 11.70
C PRO A 59 11.33 -0.02 12.68
N HIS A 60 11.82 -0.99 13.47
CA HIS A 60 13.00 -0.78 14.29
C HIS A 60 14.19 -0.44 13.40
N GLU A 61 15.03 0.49 13.89
CA GLU A 61 16.22 0.96 13.18
C GLU A 61 15.96 1.67 11.84
N LEU A 62 14.68 1.93 11.47
CA LEU A 62 14.41 2.79 10.33
C LEU A 62 14.72 4.25 10.69
N PRO A 63 15.73 4.89 10.07
CA PRO A 63 16.08 6.27 10.36
C PRO A 63 14.90 7.24 10.09
N VAL A 64 14.92 8.39 10.72
CA VAL A 64 13.95 9.45 10.41
C VAL A 64 14.13 9.90 8.97
N TYR A 65 13.04 10.09 8.25
CA TYR A 65 13.07 10.51 6.85
C TYR A 65 13.96 11.74 6.64
N GLY A 66 14.86 11.65 5.66
CA GLY A 66 15.79 12.72 5.31
C GLY A 66 17.06 12.78 6.17
N SER A 67 17.22 11.91 7.20
CA SER A 67 18.42 11.90 8.05
C SER A 67 19.58 11.05 7.50
N VAL A 68 19.32 10.20 6.53
CA VAL A 68 20.28 9.32 5.87
C VAL A 68 20.05 9.28 4.36
N PRO A 69 21.03 8.82 3.57
CA PRO A 69 20.81 8.59 2.14
C PRO A 69 19.75 7.50 1.86
N ASP A 70 19.13 7.58 0.69
CA ASP A 70 18.17 6.59 0.18
C ASP A 70 18.73 5.17 0.05
N THR A 71 20.05 5.03 0.06
CA THR A 71 20.78 3.76 0.01
C THR A 71 20.94 3.08 1.37
N HIS A 72 20.43 3.68 2.46
CA HIS A 72 20.47 3.04 3.77
C HIS A 72 19.75 1.69 3.75
N PRO A 73 20.33 0.58 4.30
CA PRO A 73 19.80 -0.76 4.18
C PRO A 73 18.32 -0.90 4.58
N LYS A 74 17.91 -0.28 5.69
CA LYS A 74 16.50 -0.30 6.15
C LYS A 74 15.55 0.43 5.20
N VAL A 75 16.02 1.47 4.52
CA VAL A 75 15.23 2.19 3.51
C VAL A 75 15.07 1.34 2.25
N VAL A 76 16.15 0.71 1.81
CA VAL A 76 16.13 -0.20 0.65
C VAL A 76 15.20 -1.38 0.92
N GLU A 77 15.31 -2.02 2.09
CA GLU A 77 14.41 -3.13 2.52
C GLU A 77 12.92 -2.73 2.42
N LEU A 78 12.55 -1.57 2.97
CA LEU A 78 11.16 -1.09 2.93
C LEU A 78 10.67 -0.86 1.49
N ARG A 79 11.51 -0.25 0.65
CA ARG A 79 11.18 0.02 -0.75
C ARG A 79 11.05 -1.25 -1.58
N GLU A 80 11.94 -2.22 -1.39
CA GLU A 80 11.88 -3.52 -2.04
C GLU A 80 10.63 -4.31 -1.64
N LEU A 81 10.27 -4.33 -0.35
CA LEU A 81 9.04 -4.92 0.13
C LEU A 81 7.80 -4.23 -0.45
N SER A 82 7.83 -2.90 -0.56
CA SER A 82 6.73 -2.16 -1.19
C SER A 82 6.59 -2.50 -2.67
N LEU A 83 7.70 -2.62 -3.41
CA LEU A 83 7.70 -3.03 -4.82
C LEU A 83 7.22 -4.48 -5.01
N TRP A 84 7.61 -5.37 -4.11
CA TRP A 84 7.21 -6.77 -4.12
C TRP A 84 5.70 -6.96 -3.90
N SER A 85 5.07 -6.10 -3.11
CA SER A 85 3.68 -6.25 -2.69
C SER A 85 2.68 -5.91 -3.81
N GLU A 86 1.55 -6.58 -3.83
CA GLU A 86 0.37 -6.30 -4.66
C GLU A 86 -0.72 -5.56 -3.87
N GLY A 87 -0.68 -5.70 -2.55
CA GLY A 87 -1.49 -4.97 -1.59
C GLY A 87 -0.74 -4.75 -0.29
N GLN A 88 -1.26 -3.83 0.55
CA GLN A 88 -0.65 -3.53 1.84
C GLN A 88 -1.69 -3.46 2.95
N VAL A 89 -1.26 -3.73 4.18
CA VAL A 89 -2.04 -3.53 5.40
C VAL A 89 -1.27 -2.57 6.30
N TRP A 90 -1.90 -1.46 6.65
CA TRP A 90 -1.32 -0.45 7.53
C TRP A 90 -2.06 -0.44 8.87
N SER A 91 -1.36 -0.80 9.96
CA SER A 91 -1.89 -0.85 11.32
C SER A 91 -1.19 0.16 12.21
N SER A 92 -1.88 1.21 12.64
CA SER A 92 -1.31 2.25 13.51
C SER A 92 -2.01 2.30 14.87
N PRO A 93 -1.29 2.54 15.97
CA PRO A 93 -1.93 3.06 17.14
C PRO A 93 -2.49 4.44 16.84
N GLU A 94 -3.65 4.77 17.40
CA GLU A 94 -4.07 6.17 17.50
C GLU A 94 -3.35 6.81 18.67
N GLN A 95 -2.61 7.86 18.40
CA GLN A 95 -1.94 8.68 19.43
C GLN A 95 -2.21 10.15 19.18
N HIS A 96 -2.75 10.83 20.21
CA HIS A 96 -3.13 12.24 20.11
C HIS A 96 -4.02 12.53 18.88
N GLY A 97 -5.00 11.66 18.62
CA GLY A 97 -6.00 11.85 17.58
C GLY A 97 -5.53 11.59 16.15
N THR A 98 -4.37 10.94 15.95
CA THR A 98 -3.87 10.60 14.60
C THR A 98 -2.94 9.39 14.62
N ILE A 99 -2.31 9.09 13.49
CA ILE A 99 -1.28 8.06 13.36
C ILE A 99 -0.01 8.44 14.13
N THR A 100 0.80 7.44 14.46
CA THR A 100 2.10 7.67 15.09
C THR A 100 3.15 8.18 14.11
N GLY A 101 4.19 8.84 14.63
CA GLY A 101 5.39 9.20 13.86
C GLY A 101 6.08 7.99 13.26
N VAL A 102 6.08 6.82 13.95
CA VAL A 102 6.63 5.56 13.44
C VAL A 102 5.91 5.12 12.16
N MET A 103 4.58 5.18 12.11
CA MET A 103 3.81 4.86 10.91
C MET A 103 4.09 5.87 9.79
N LYS A 104 4.04 7.16 10.12
CA LYS A 104 4.28 8.22 9.14
C LYS A 104 5.67 8.14 8.53
N ASN A 105 6.70 7.87 9.35
CA ASN A 105 8.08 7.72 8.89
C ASN A 105 8.26 6.60 7.85
N GLN A 106 7.60 5.44 8.05
CA GLN A 106 7.61 4.37 7.06
C GLN A 106 7.02 4.84 5.72
N ILE A 107 5.89 5.53 5.76
CA ILE A 107 5.21 6.01 4.55
C ILE A 107 6.07 7.08 3.85
N ASP A 108 6.73 7.96 4.59
CA ASP A 108 7.57 9.02 4.03
C ASP A 108 8.81 8.46 3.30
N TRP A 109 9.34 7.33 3.73
CA TRP A 109 10.45 6.65 3.05
C TRP A 109 10.05 5.94 1.75
N ILE A 110 8.75 5.72 1.50
CA ILE A 110 8.27 5.13 0.24
C ILE A 110 8.00 6.27 -0.76
N PRO A 111 8.84 6.47 -1.78
CA PRO A 111 8.65 7.57 -2.72
C PRO A 111 7.47 7.32 -3.64
N LEU A 112 6.86 8.39 -4.16
CA LEU A 112 5.80 8.30 -5.18
C LEU A 112 6.31 7.71 -6.49
N SER A 113 7.62 7.85 -6.78
CA SER A 113 8.24 7.26 -7.96
C SER A 113 9.73 6.97 -7.70
N ILE A 114 10.22 5.88 -8.30
CA ILE A 114 11.63 5.53 -8.43
C ILE A 114 11.89 5.46 -9.93
N GLY A 115 12.35 6.54 -10.54
CA GLY A 115 12.37 6.66 -11.99
C GLY A 115 10.96 6.52 -12.58
N ALA A 116 10.76 5.56 -13.47
CA ALA A 116 9.44 5.25 -14.06
C ALA A 116 8.55 4.37 -13.17
N ILE A 117 9.10 3.75 -12.12
CA ILE A 117 8.38 2.83 -11.25
C ILE A 117 7.69 3.60 -10.14
N ARG A 118 6.45 3.21 -9.82
CA ARG A 118 5.64 3.78 -8.73
C ARG A 118 5.36 2.68 -7.70
N PRO A 119 6.04 2.69 -6.54
CA PRO A 119 6.03 1.57 -5.59
C PRO A 119 4.66 1.20 -5.03
N THR A 120 3.73 2.17 -4.94
CA THR A 120 2.41 1.98 -4.31
C THR A 120 1.24 2.15 -5.26
N GLN A 121 1.45 2.81 -6.42
CA GLN A 121 0.34 3.10 -7.34
C GLN A 121 -0.31 1.82 -7.87
N GLY A 122 -1.64 1.76 -7.76
CA GLY A 122 -2.44 0.63 -8.24
C GLY A 122 -2.52 -0.55 -7.28
N ARG A 123 -1.79 -0.50 -6.14
CA ARG A 123 -1.88 -1.53 -5.09
C ARG A 123 -3.10 -1.32 -4.22
N THR A 124 -3.65 -2.42 -3.70
CA THR A 124 -4.74 -2.38 -2.73
C THR A 124 -4.22 -2.02 -1.33
N LEU A 125 -5.09 -1.43 -0.50
CA LEU A 125 -4.73 -1.04 0.87
C LEU A 125 -5.89 -1.33 1.83
N ALA A 126 -5.60 -2.03 2.94
CA ALA A 126 -6.43 -2.06 4.12
C ALA A 126 -5.81 -1.21 5.23
N VAL A 127 -6.67 -0.51 5.99
CA VAL A 127 -6.24 0.34 7.11
C VAL A 127 -6.88 -0.10 8.41
N MET A 128 -6.06 -0.17 9.47
CA MET A 128 -6.49 -0.59 10.80
C MET A 128 -5.86 0.29 11.87
N GLN A 129 -6.56 0.42 13.00
CA GLN A 129 -6.02 1.13 14.16
C GLN A 129 -6.34 0.41 15.47
N VAL A 130 -5.54 0.71 16.49
CA VAL A 130 -5.80 0.39 17.89
C VAL A 130 -5.78 1.66 18.73
N CYS A 131 -6.60 1.71 19.75
CA CYS A 131 -6.55 2.79 20.75
C CYS A 131 -6.72 2.23 22.18
N GLY A 132 -6.23 2.98 23.17
CA GLY A 132 -6.35 2.62 24.59
C GLY A 132 -7.64 3.10 25.25
N GLY A 133 -8.36 4.03 24.61
CA GLY A 133 -9.61 4.61 25.13
C GLY A 133 -10.85 4.06 24.45
N SER A 134 -11.89 4.89 24.40
CA SER A 134 -13.11 4.62 23.64
C SER A 134 -12.81 4.50 22.14
N GLN A 135 -13.72 3.91 21.40
CA GLN A 135 -13.56 3.75 19.95
C GLN A 135 -13.41 5.11 19.26
N SER A 136 -12.43 5.19 18.38
CA SER A 136 -12.13 6.32 17.50
C SER A 136 -11.82 5.82 16.11
N PHE A 137 -11.85 6.70 15.11
CA PHE A 137 -11.51 6.40 13.71
C PHE A 137 -10.50 7.39 13.13
N ASN A 138 -9.88 8.22 13.97
CA ASN A 138 -9.01 9.30 13.48
C ASN A 138 -7.77 8.78 12.77
N ALA A 139 -7.11 7.74 13.31
CA ALA A 139 -5.93 7.18 12.67
C ALA A 139 -6.25 6.46 11.36
N VAL A 140 -7.34 5.67 11.27
CA VAL A 140 -7.74 5.06 9.99
C VAL A 140 -8.17 6.11 8.96
N ASN A 141 -8.80 7.20 9.37
CA ASN A 141 -9.12 8.31 8.47
C ASN A 141 -7.84 8.98 7.94
N ALA A 142 -6.85 9.21 8.78
CA ALA A 142 -5.54 9.71 8.37
C ALA A 142 -4.83 8.74 7.41
N LEU A 143 -4.86 7.44 7.69
CA LEU A 143 -4.29 6.41 6.80
C LEU A 143 -4.98 6.38 5.43
N ARG A 144 -6.31 6.58 5.36
CA ARG A 144 -7.04 6.68 4.09
C ARG A 144 -6.59 7.88 3.26
N ILE A 145 -6.36 9.02 3.90
CA ILE A 145 -5.83 10.21 3.22
C ILE A 145 -4.43 9.90 2.64
N LEU A 146 -3.57 9.25 3.42
CA LEU A 146 -2.23 8.85 2.96
C LEU A 146 -2.31 7.81 1.84
N GLY A 147 -3.17 6.80 1.95
CA GLY A 147 -3.39 5.82 0.88
C GLY A 147 -3.77 6.46 -0.45
N ARG A 148 -4.67 7.47 -0.42
CA ARG A 148 -5.01 8.27 -1.60
C ARG A 148 -3.79 9.01 -2.17
N TRP A 149 -2.99 9.65 -1.30
CA TRP A 149 -1.77 10.36 -1.75
C TRP A 149 -0.73 9.41 -2.34
N MET A 150 -0.61 8.20 -1.78
CA MET A 150 0.26 7.14 -2.28
C MET A 150 -0.34 6.43 -3.51
N ARG A 151 -1.50 6.87 -4.01
CA ARG A 151 -2.20 6.35 -5.19
C ARG A 151 -2.61 4.89 -5.07
N MET A 152 -2.95 4.46 -3.86
CA MET A 152 -3.41 3.11 -3.56
C MET A 152 -4.95 3.03 -3.64
N PHE A 153 -5.45 1.85 -3.93
CA PHE A 153 -6.88 1.53 -3.85
C PHE A 153 -7.22 1.07 -2.44
N THR A 154 -7.60 2.02 -1.57
CA THR A 154 -7.99 1.71 -0.20
C THR A 154 -9.38 1.07 -0.19
N ILE A 155 -9.48 -0.16 0.34
CA ILE A 155 -10.76 -0.89 0.44
C ILE A 155 -11.74 -0.16 1.35
N PRO A 156 -13.08 -0.31 1.14
CA PRO A 156 -14.11 0.32 1.97
C PRO A 156 -14.03 -0.07 3.44
N ASN A 157 -13.87 -1.36 3.76
CA ASN A 157 -13.78 -1.84 5.12
C ASN A 157 -12.52 -1.37 5.85
N GLN A 158 -12.64 -1.20 7.17
CA GLN A 158 -11.55 -0.85 8.06
C GLN A 158 -11.81 -1.40 9.46
N SER A 159 -10.75 -1.55 10.27
CA SER A 159 -10.86 -1.97 11.66
C SER A 159 -10.37 -0.90 12.62
N SER A 160 -11.10 -0.68 13.70
CA SER A 160 -10.68 0.15 14.83
C SER A 160 -10.97 -0.59 16.13
N VAL A 161 -9.91 -0.98 16.85
CA VAL A 161 -9.98 -1.76 18.08
C VAL A 161 -9.81 -0.82 19.27
N ALA A 162 -10.90 -0.57 20.00
CA ALA A 162 -10.89 0.20 21.24
C ALA A 162 -10.38 -0.67 22.39
N LYS A 163 -9.85 -0.04 23.45
CA LYS A 163 -9.32 -0.70 24.64
C LYS A 163 -8.45 -1.93 24.28
N ALA A 164 -7.54 -1.74 23.34
CA ALA A 164 -6.79 -2.85 22.74
C ALA A 164 -6.07 -3.74 23.77
N TYR A 165 -5.78 -3.24 24.96
CA TYR A 165 -5.21 -4.01 26.07
C TYR A 165 -6.14 -5.13 26.57
N ASP A 166 -7.46 -5.02 26.35
CA ASP A 166 -8.45 -6.02 26.72
C ASP A 166 -8.71 -7.05 25.62
N GLU A 167 -8.33 -6.76 24.37
CA GLU A 167 -8.69 -7.55 23.19
C GLU A 167 -7.66 -8.64 22.81
N PHE A 168 -6.49 -8.63 23.44
CA PHE A 168 -5.42 -9.58 23.12
C PHE A 168 -5.02 -10.42 24.33
N GLU A 169 -4.94 -11.73 24.11
CA GLU A 169 -4.43 -12.71 25.07
C GLU A 169 -2.94 -12.54 25.34
N GLN A 170 -2.41 -13.24 26.35
CA GLN A 170 -0.99 -13.14 26.73
C GLN A 170 -0.05 -13.62 25.59
N ASP A 171 -0.48 -14.61 24.83
CA ASP A 171 0.24 -15.15 23.67
C ASP A 171 0.15 -14.24 22.41
N GLY A 172 -0.58 -13.12 22.51
CA GLY A 172 -0.73 -12.16 21.42
C GLY A 172 -1.85 -12.46 20.41
N ARG A 173 -2.62 -13.54 20.62
CA ARG A 173 -3.82 -13.81 19.81
C ARG A 173 -4.94 -12.84 20.19
N MET A 174 -5.71 -12.46 19.19
CA MET A 174 -6.92 -11.68 19.43
C MET A 174 -8.01 -12.58 20.02
N LYS A 175 -8.72 -12.08 21.02
CA LYS A 175 -9.87 -12.77 21.62
C LYS A 175 -10.98 -12.95 20.58
N ASP A 176 -11.82 -13.95 20.80
CA ASP A 176 -13.06 -14.12 20.06
C ASP A 176 -14.02 -12.95 20.43
N SER A 177 -14.19 -12.03 19.50
CA SER A 177 -14.95 -10.78 19.71
C SER A 177 -15.40 -10.17 18.38
N SER A 178 -16.36 -9.25 18.44
CA SER A 178 -16.80 -8.49 17.27
C SER A 178 -15.70 -7.65 16.64
N TYR A 179 -14.64 -7.30 17.37
CA TYR A 179 -13.47 -6.64 16.80
C TYR A 179 -12.65 -7.62 15.93
N ARG A 180 -12.52 -8.88 16.38
CA ARG A 180 -11.85 -9.92 15.59
C ARG A 180 -12.65 -10.24 14.32
N ASP A 181 -13.98 -10.37 14.42
CA ASP A 181 -14.85 -10.57 13.26
C ASP A 181 -14.66 -9.46 12.24
N ARG A 182 -14.55 -8.21 12.69
CA ARG A 182 -14.26 -7.07 11.80
C ARG A 182 -12.90 -7.20 11.13
N VAL A 183 -11.88 -7.74 11.78
CA VAL A 183 -10.57 -7.99 11.14
C VAL A 183 -10.70 -9.07 10.07
N VAL A 184 -11.50 -10.11 10.29
CA VAL A 184 -11.80 -11.13 9.28
C VAL A 184 -12.45 -10.50 8.05
N ASP A 185 -13.52 -9.69 8.24
CA ASP A 185 -14.21 -8.99 7.14
C ASP A 185 -13.23 -8.15 6.31
N VAL A 186 -12.35 -7.39 6.99
CA VAL A 186 -11.36 -6.52 6.32
C VAL A 186 -10.36 -7.35 5.51
N MET A 187 -9.90 -8.48 6.04
CA MET A 187 -8.93 -9.33 5.35
C MET A 187 -9.55 -10.09 4.18
N GLU A 188 -10.78 -10.56 4.31
CA GLU A 188 -11.52 -11.17 3.21
C GLU A 188 -11.73 -10.17 2.06
N GLU A 189 -12.16 -8.95 2.37
CA GLU A 189 -12.37 -7.93 1.37
C GLU A 189 -11.07 -7.55 0.66
N LEU A 190 -9.97 -7.34 1.43
CA LEU A 190 -8.66 -7.05 0.86
C LEU A 190 -8.20 -8.18 -0.07
N TYR A 191 -8.33 -9.43 0.36
CA TYR A 191 -7.95 -10.59 -0.44
C TYR A 191 -8.70 -10.64 -1.78
N LYS A 192 -10.03 -10.52 -1.73
CA LYS A 192 -10.92 -10.53 -2.91
C LYS A 192 -10.56 -9.40 -3.88
N ILE A 193 -10.44 -8.18 -3.37
CA ILE A 193 -10.13 -7.00 -4.20
C ILE A 193 -8.72 -7.10 -4.79
N THR A 194 -7.72 -7.57 -4.01
CA THR A 194 -6.36 -7.76 -4.52
C THR A 194 -6.33 -8.76 -5.67
N LEU A 195 -7.02 -9.89 -5.55
CA LEU A 195 -7.12 -10.87 -6.63
C LEU A 195 -7.78 -10.32 -7.91
N LEU A 196 -8.76 -9.44 -7.76
CA LEU A 196 -9.45 -8.83 -8.91
C LEU A 196 -8.60 -7.76 -9.60
N MET A 197 -7.77 -7.03 -8.84
CA MET A 197 -7.10 -5.83 -9.34
C MET A 197 -5.65 -6.08 -9.76
N ARG A 198 -4.92 -7.02 -9.13
CA ARG A 198 -3.48 -7.18 -9.32
C ARG A 198 -3.05 -7.38 -10.77
N ASP A 199 -3.83 -8.11 -11.56
CA ASP A 199 -3.55 -8.39 -12.97
C ASP A 199 -3.99 -7.25 -13.91
N HIS A 200 -4.68 -6.24 -13.38
CA HIS A 200 -5.17 -5.08 -14.12
C HIS A 200 -4.44 -3.77 -13.77
N VAL A 201 -3.36 -3.81 -12.98
CA VAL A 201 -2.69 -2.61 -12.47
C VAL A 201 -2.28 -1.65 -13.58
N ASP A 202 -1.70 -2.15 -14.67
CA ASP A 202 -1.26 -1.32 -15.80
C ASP A 202 -2.44 -0.60 -16.46
N TYR A 203 -3.56 -1.29 -16.65
CA TYR A 203 -4.79 -0.69 -17.17
C TYR A 203 -5.39 0.36 -16.23
N LEU A 204 -5.46 0.04 -14.93
CA LEU A 204 -6.04 0.92 -13.90
C LEU A 204 -5.19 2.17 -13.64
N THR A 205 -3.91 2.11 -13.91
CA THR A 205 -2.97 3.22 -13.68
C THR A 205 -2.62 4.00 -14.95
N ASP A 206 -3.04 3.54 -16.14
CA ASP A 206 -2.87 4.23 -17.40
C ASP A 206 -3.78 5.47 -17.48
N ARG A 207 -3.17 6.67 -17.45
CA ARG A 207 -3.89 7.94 -17.35
C ARG A 207 -3.87 8.71 -18.65
N TYR A 208 -4.98 9.36 -18.99
CA TYR A 208 -5.13 10.22 -20.15
C TYR A 208 -4.02 11.27 -20.28
N SER A 209 -3.70 11.98 -19.19
CA SER A 209 -2.65 13.02 -19.22
C SER A 209 -1.26 12.46 -19.56
N GLU A 210 -0.93 11.27 -19.04
CA GLU A 210 0.36 10.62 -19.30
C GLU A 210 0.44 10.05 -20.72
N ARG A 211 -0.69 9.54 -21.25
CA ARG A 211 -0.76 9.15 -22.67
C ARG A 211 -0.53 10.35 -23.57
N ARG A 212 -1.23 11.46 -23.32
CA ARG A 212 -1.08 12.70 -24.08
C ARG A 212 0.35 13.25 -24.05
N GLU A 213 0.98 13.29 -22.87
CA GLU A 213 2.37 13.74 -22.71
C GLU A 213 3.36 12.86 -23.51
N ARG A 214 3.14 11.53 -23.53
CA ARG A 214 3.93 10.60 -24.33
C ARG A 214 3.78 10.88 -25.83
N ASP A 215 2.55 11.08 -26.29
CA ASP A 215 2.25 11.31 -27.71
C ASP A 215 2.82 12.66 -28.16
N GLU A 216 2.68 13.72 -27.38
CA GLU A 216 3.27 15.03 -27.63
C GLU A 216 4.81 14.99 -27.64
N LYS A 217 5.41 14.19 -26.75
CA LYS A 217 6.86 13.97 -26.73
C LYS A 217 7.31 13.21 -27.97
N ALA A 218 6.63 12.13 -28.31
CA ALA A 218 6.94 11.35 -29.52
C ALA A 218 6.84 12.19 -30.79
N ALA A 219 5.81 13.06 -30.90
CA ALA A 219 5.64 13.97 -32.01
C ALA A 219 6.78 15.01 -32.10
N ARG A 220 7.20 15.58 -30.97
CA ARG A 220 8.36 16.50 -30.91
C ARG A 220 9.67 15.83 -31.32
N ASP A 221 9.90 14.60 -30.81
CA ASP A 221 11.11 13.83 -31.13
C ASP A 221 11.15 13.45 -32.62
N ALA A 222 10.01 13.10 -33.21
CA ALA A 222 9.88 12.84 -34.65
C ALA A 222 10.07 14.08 -35.53
N ALA A 223 9.66 15.24 -35.03
CA ALA A 223 9.81 16.53 -35.76
C ALA A 223 11.23 17.11 -35.65
N ASN A 224 12.10 16.59 -34.78
CA ASN A 224 13.46 17.10 -34.61
C ASN A 224 14.46 16.37 -35.54
N PRO A 225 14.99 17.06 -36.57
CA PRO A 225 15.86 16.45 -37.60
C PRO A 225 17.18 15.88 -37.03
N LYS A 226 17.64 16.35 -35.84
CA LYS A 226 18.90 15.92 -35.22
C LYS A 226 18.86 14.48 -34.71
N ASN A 227 17.69 13.90 -34.48
CA ASN A 227 17.55 12.50 -34.02
C ASN A 227 17.52 11.48 -35.18
N ARG A 228 17.50 11.90 -36.45
CA ARG A 228 17.54 11.02 -37.62
C ARG A 228 18.95 10.57 -38.01
N ILE A 229 20.01 11.28 -37.59
CA ILE A 229 21.39 11.04 -38.05
C ILE A 229 22.10 9.92 -37.24
N GLY A 230 21.52 9.43 -36.15
CA GLY A 230 22.15 8.42 -35.26
C GLY A 230 21.80 6.95 -35.54
N LYS A 231 20.98 6.63 -36.55
CA LYS A 231 20.55 5.24 -36.84
C LYS A 231 20.97 4.69 -38.20
N GLU A 232 21.71 5.45 -39.00
CA GLU A 232 22.21 4.99 -40.31
C GLU A 232 23.74 4.84 -40.39
N GLY A 233 24.38 4.56 -39.24
CA GLY A 233 25.83 4.35 -39.21
C GLY A 233 26.27 3.43 -38.09
N LEU A 234 26.04 2.13 -38.24
CA LEU A 234 26.86 1.04 -37.71
C LEU A 234 26.35 -0.28 -38.31
#